data_0049a60fb6c98d30c3acd147b81ec29e
#
_entry.id   0049a60fb6c98d30c3acd147b81ec29e
#
_cell.length_a   1.000
_cell.length_b   1.000
_cell.length_c   1.000
_cell.angle_alpha   90.00
_cell.angle_beta   90.00
_cell.angle_gamma   90.00
#
_symmetry.space_group_name_H-M   'P 1'
#
loop_
_entity.id
_entity.type
_entity.pdbx_description
1 polymer ?
#
loop_
_entity_poly.entity_id
_entity_poly.type
_entity_poly.pdbx_seq_one_letter_code
_entity_poly.pdbx_strand_id
1 'polypeptide(L)'
;HPLYPHRISRLSDCPDAVTLYRRLLSKQKDHSVTIVSVGFSGNLAALLHSEADQYSPLSGRELVTRKVKGLVVMAGHISDPHYREFNVLSDIPSCQEVFSSWPTDIVVTPFELGQNAQLPAACLREDFGWTEHHPVLDGIKVAWGEYRDYPTWDMTGVLYAVEGCAGYFTLSAPGTITVTPEGCTHYVADSQGRHRYLMSDHNQRKLLVEHMRRMVSRKPKNKN
;
A
#
# COMPACT_ATOMS: atom_id res chain seq x y z
N HIS A 1 17.62 -6.99 -17.17
CA HIS A 1 17.43 -8.41 -17.51
C HIS A 1 16.93 -8.51 -18.96
N PRO A 2 17.48 -9.38 -19.82
CA PRO A 2 17.10 -9.42 -21.24
C PRO A 2 15.60 -9.69 -21.48
N LEU A 3 14.93 -10.41 -20.59
CA LEU A 3 13.49 -10.72 -20.69
C LEU A 3 12.60 -9.52 -20.31
N TYR A 4 13.11 -8.55 -19.57
CA TYR A 4 12.36 -7.41 -19.07
C TYR A 4 13.08 -6.11 -19.41
N PRO A 5 12.93 -5.59 -20.65
CA PRO A 5 13.56 -4.35 -21.07
C PRO A 5 13.13 -3.19 -20.17
N HIS A 6 14.08 -2.38 -19.76
CA HIS A 6 13.85 -1.22 -18.90
C HIS A 6 14.73 -0.05 -19.34
N ARG A 7 14.27 1.17 -19.05
CA ARG A 7 14.99 2.39 -19.40
C ARG A 7 15.88 2.92 -18.27
N ILE A 8 15.57 2.53 -17.02
CA ILE A 8 16.28 2.97 -15.83
C ILE A 8 17.34 1.93 -15.51
N SER A 9 18.61 2.32 -15.54
CA SER A 9 19.75 1.44 -15.28
C SER A 9 20.40 1.68 -13.93
N ARG A 10 20.22 2.86 -13.35
CA ARG A 10 20.79 3.26 -12.07
C ARG A 10 19.75 4.00 -11.25
N LEU A 11 19.89 3.97 -9.93
CA LEU A 11 19.05 4.75 -9.03
C LEU A 11 19.13 6.26 -9.30
N SER A 12 20.34 6.75 -9.69
CA SER A 12 20.55 8.15 -10.09
C SER A 12 19.76 8.60 -11.32
N ASP A 13 19.24 7.66 -12.12
CA ASP A 13 18.41 7.96 -13.28
C ASP A 13 16.94 8.19 -12.88
N CYS A 14 16.58 7.90 -11.62
CA CYS A 14 15.26 8.13 -11.06
C CYS A 14 15.14 9.55 -10.52
N PRO A 15 13.99 10.20 -10.70
CA PRO A 15 13.71 11.44 -9.99
C PRO A 15 13.64 11.19 -8.48
N ASP A 16 13.99 12.21 -7.70
CA ASP A 16 13.71 12.21 -6.26
C ASP A 16 12.22 11.98 -5.97
N ALA A 17 11.92 11.17 -4.95
CA ALA A 17 10.55 10.74 -4.67
C ALA A 17 9.64 11.92 -4.29
N VAL A 18 10.11 12.85 -3.47
CA VAL A 18 9.32 14.02 -3.03
C VAL A 18 9.04 14.94 -4.21
N THR A 19 10.07 15.20 -5.01
CA THR A 19 9.95 15.98 -6.26
C THR A 19 8.93 15.35 -7.21
N LEU A 20 8.94 14.02 -7.33
CA LEU A 20 7.98 13.29 -8.16
C LEU A 20 6.54 13.40 -7.61
N TYR A 21 6.35 13.19 -6.30
CA TYR A 21 5.05 13.38 -5.65
C TYR A 21 4.50 14.78 -5.90
N ARG A 22 5.29 15.83 -5.63
CA ARG A 22 4.88 17.22 -5.81
C ARG A 22 4.47 17.51 -7.25
N ARG A 23 5.29 17.08 -8.23
CA ARG A 23 5.00 17.21 -9.67
C ARG A 23 3.72 16.51 -10.09
N LEU A 24 3.43 15.33 -9.56
CA LEU A 24 2.23 14.57 -9.89
C LEU A 24 1.00 15.17 -9.22
N LEU A 25 1.06 15.46 -7.93
CA LEU A 25 -0.05 16.00 -7.16
C LEU A 25 -0.49 17.38 -7.67
N SER A 26 0.46 18.26 -8.02
CA SER A 26 0.15 19.61 -8.49
C SER A 26 -0.78 19.63 -9.71
N LYS A 27 -0.72 18.59 -10.54
CA LYS A 27 -1.50 18.44 -11.78
C LYS A 27 -2.89 17.82 -11.57
N GLN A 28 -3.18 17.31 -10.38
CA GLN A 28 -4.45 16.64 -10.10
C GLN A 28 -5.54 17.60 -9.66
N LYS A 29 -6.79 17.19 -9.81
CA LYS A 29 -7.93 17.89 -9.22
C LYS A 29 -7.86 17.81 -7.69
N ASP A 30 -8.47 18.76 -7.02
CA ASP A 30 -8.52 18.75 -5.55
C ASP A 30 -9.29 17.51 -5.06
N HIS A 31 -8.81 16.89 -3.98
CA HIS A 31 -9.37 15.70 -3.34
C HIS A 31 -9.62 14.51 -4.28
N SER A 32 -8.77 14.34 -5.31
CA SER A 32 -8.96 13.28 -6.33
C SER A 32 -7.96 12.13 -6.24
N VAL A 33 -6.89 12.28 -5.46
CA VAL A 33 -5.81 11.28 -5.38
C VAL A 33 -5.96 10.43 -4.13
N THR A 34 -5.99 9.12 -4.29
CA THR A 34 -5.73 8.18 -3.21
C THR A 34 -4.28 7.72 -3.30
N ILE A 35 -3.51 7.91 -2.24
CA ILE A 35 -2.16 7.37 -2.14
C ILE A 35 -2.24 5.98 -1.51
N VAL A 36 -1.55 5.01 -2.09
CA VAL A 36 -1.36 3.67 -1.51
C VAL A 36 0.11 3.49 -1.19
N SER A 37 0.43 3.34 0.09
CA SER A 37 1.78 3.10 0.58
C SER A 37 1.91 1.64 1.01
N VAL A 38 2.86 0.93 0.41
CA VAL A 38 3.10 -0.51 0.65
C VAL A 38 4.56 -0.77 1.01
N GLY A 39 5.19 0.20 1.64
CA GLY A 39 6.56 0.17 2.10
C GLY A 39 6.77 1.18 3.23
N PHE A 40 7.99 1.67 3.38
CA PHE A 40 8.37 2.57 4.48
C PHE A 40 7.77 3.97 4.33
N SER A 41 7.49 4.61 5.45
CA SER A 41 6.81 5.91 5.49
C SER A 41 7.70 7.12 5.17
N GLY A 42 9.02 6.94 4.98
CA GLY A 42 9.98 8.02 4.81
C GLY A 42 9.65 8.99 3.67
N ASN A 43 9.21 8.49 2.52
CA ASN A 43 8.81 9.33 1.39
C ASN A 43 7.58 10.20 1.72
N LEU A 44 6.63 9.68 2.50
CA LEU A 44 5.42 10.41 2.90
C LEU A 44 5.74 11.47 3.95
N ALA A 45 6.56 11.14 4.95
CA ALA A 45 7.04 12.09 5.94
C ALA A 45 7.82 13.22 5.27
N ALA A 46 8.76 12.90 4.39
CA ALA A 46 9.53 13.89 3.64
C ALA A 46 8.63 14.77 2.74
N LEU A 47 7.57 14.20 2.15
CA LEU A 47 6.58 14.99 1.41
C LEU A 47 5.88 16.00 2.31
N LEU A 48 5.47 15.63 3.53
CA LEU A 48 4.81 16.56 4.47
C LEU A 48 5.70 17.74 4.86
N HIS A 49 7.01 17.52 4.95
CA HIS A 49 7.99 18.56 5.28
C HIS A 49 8.50 19.36 4.09
N SER A 50 8.12 19.00 2.87
CA SER A 50 8.62 19.69 1.69
C SER A 50 8.05 21.11 1.57
N GLU A 51 8.91 22.02 1.13
CA GLU A 51 8.58 23.43 0.90
C GLU A 51 8.01 23.65 -0.51
N ALA A 52 7.52 24.86 -0.77
CA ALA A 52 7.13 25.32 -2.10
C ALA A 52 8.27 25.14 -3.10
N ASP A 53 7.94 24.75 -4.34
CA ASP A 53 8.90 24.52 -5.41
C ASP A 53 8.35 24.94 -6.78
N GLN A 54 9.10 24.62 -7.85
CA GLN A 54 8.70 24.93 -9.22
C GLN A 54 7.39 24.26 -9.67
N TYR A 55 6.90 23.24 -8.97
CA TYR A 55 5.67 22.53 -9.31
C TYR A 55 4.45 23.06 -8.56
N SER A 56 4.65 23.61 -7.35
CA SER A 56 3.56 24.11 -6.52
C SER A 56 4.05 25.17 -5.52
N PRO A 57 3.33 26.30 -5.38
CA PRO A 57 3.60 27.29 -4.35
C PRO A 57 3.19 26.82 -2.94
N LEU A 58 2.51 25.69 -2.82
CA LEU A 58 2.06 25.11 -1.56
C LEU A 58 3.19 24.33 -0.90
N SER A 59 3.27 24.35 0.42
CA SER A 59 4.04 23.37 1.19
C SER A 59 3.54 21.95 0.92
N GLY A 60 4.33 20.92 1.24
CA GLY A 60 3.94 19.53 1.04
C GLY A 60 2.65 19.17 1.80
N ARG A 61 2.53 19.64 3.06
CA ARG A 61 1.31 19.46 3.86
C ARG A 61 0.08 20.09 3.21
N GLU A 62 0.18 21.33 2.75
CA GLU A 62 -0.93 22.01 2.06
C GLU A 62 -1.28 21.33 0.75
N LEU A 63 -0.27 20.88 -0.01
CA LEU A 63 -0.47 20.17 -1.27
C LEU A 63 -1.19 18.84 -1.04
N VAL A 64 -0.78 18.06 -0.03
CA VAL A 64 -1.47 16.82 0.37
C VAL A 64 -2.90 17.12 0.81
N THR A 65 -3.09 18.10 1.71
CA THR A 65 -4.43 18.50 2.16
C THR A 65 -5.35 18.83 1.01
N ARG A 66 -4.84 19.52 0.01
CA ARG A 66 -5.63 19.98 -1.14
C ARG A 66 -5.90 18.87 -2.16
N LYS A 67 -4.93 18.01 -2.45
CA LYS A 67 -4.99 17.08 -3.60
C LYS A 67 -5.37 15.67 -3.22
N VAL A 68 -5.02 15.25 -2.00
CA VAL A 68 -5.20 13.86 -1.58
C VAL A 68 -6.56 13.67 -0.92
N LYS A 69 -7.30 12.68 -1.42
CA LYS A 69 -8.59 12.24 -0.86
C LYS A 69 -8.38 11.41 0.40
N GLY A 70 -7.33 10.57 0.42
CA GLY A 70 -7.02 9.70 1.55
C GLY A 70 -5.75 8.90 1.30
N LEU A 71 -5.20 8.35 2.38
CA LEU A 71 -4.05 7.47 2.40
C LEU A 71 -4.50 6.05 2.76
N VAL A 72 -4.10 5.08 1.95
CA VAL A 72 -4.17 3.65 2.29
C VAL A 72 -2.75 3.18 2.57
N VAL A 73 -2.52 2.56 3.72
CA VAL A 73 -1.17 2.15 4.11
C VAL A 73 -1.13 0.72 4.62
N MET A 74 -0.25 -0.09 4.03
CA MET A 74 0.09 -1.42 4.58
C MET A 74 1.12 -1.21 5.67
N ALA A 75 0.65 -1.28 6.93
CA ALA A 75 1.48 -1.04 8.10
C ALA A 75 0.84 -1.63 9.36
N GLY A 76 1.69 -2.07 10.27
CA GLY A 76 1.29 -2.45 11.63
C GLY A 76 0.53 -3.77 11.74
N HIS A 77 0.20 -4.11 12.97
CA HIS A 77 -0.58 -5.27 13.37
C HIS A 77 -1.56 -4.84 14.44
N ILE A 78 -2.86 -4.98 14.22
CA ILE A 78 -3.88 -4.42 15.13
C ILE A 78 -4.30 -5.46 16.18
N SER A 79 -4.37 -6.74 15.82
CA SER A 79 -4.82 -7.79 16.72
C SER A 79 -3.74 -8.29 17.70
N ASP A 80 -2.47 -7.95 17.49
CA ASP A 80 -1.37 -8.20 18.43
C ASP A 80 -0.63 -6.89 18.76
N PRO A 81 -0.85 -6.32 19.94
CA PRO A 81 -0.27 -5.03 20.32
C PRO A 81 1.25 -5.07 20.57
N HIS A 82 1.86 -6.25 20.56
CA HIS A 82 3.31 -6.45 20.74
C HIS A 82 4.02 -6.79 19.44
N TYR A 83 3.28 -7.00 18.36
CA TYR A 83 3.86 -7.31 17.07
C TYR A 83 4.53 -6.08 16.45
N ARG A 84 5.76 -6.26 16.00
CA ARG A 84 6.56 -5.22 15.33
C ARG A 84 6.56 -5.50 13.83
N GLU A 85 5.63 -4.88 13.13
CA GLU A 85 5.46 -5.09 11.70
C GLU A 85 6.64 -4.46 10.91
N PHE A 86 7.06 -5.11 9.84
CA PHE A 86 8.29 -4.81 9.12
C PHE A 86 8.34 -3.39 8.56
N ASN A 87 7.26 -2.91 7.92
CA ASN A 87 7.23 -1.56 7.34
C ASN A 87 7.32 -0.48 8.41
N VAL A 88 6.67 -0.70 9.55
CA VAL A 88 6.75 0.19 10.71
C VAL A 88 8.14 0.14 11.34
N LEU A 89 8.64 -1.06 11.59
CA LEU A 89 9.93 -1.26 12.27
C LEU A 89 11.10 -0.68 11.47
N SER A 90 11.02 -0.73 10.14
CA SER A 90 12.09 -0.27 9.27
C SER A 90 12.30 1.25 9.27
N ASP A 91 11.27 2.03 9.64
CA ASP A 91 11.36 3.48 9.75
C ASP A 91 10.32 4.02 10.75
N ILE A 92 10.55 3.75 12.04
CA ILE A 92 9.63 4.13 13.12
C ILE A 92 9.38 5.64 13.15
N PRO A 93 10.38 6.54 13.10
CA PRO A 93 10.15 7.98 13.18
C PRO A 93 9.23 8.51 12.07
N SER A 94 9.48 8.09 10.82
CA SER A 94 8.64 8.51 9.70
C SER A 94 7.23 7.95 9.79
N CYS A 95 7.09 6.72 10.30
CA CYS A 95 5.78 6.11 10.52
C CYS A 95 5.00 6.87 11.61
N GLN A 96 5.65 7.21 12.73
CA GLN A 96 5.07 8.06 13.78
C GLN A 96 4.62 9.41 13.23
N GLU A 97 5.45 10.07 12.44
CA GLU A 97 5.14 11.34 11.79
C GLU A 97 3.90 11.23 10.88
N VAL A 98 3.86 10.23 10.01
CA VAL A 98 2.73 10.03 9.10
C VAL A 98 1.45 9.78 9.88
N PHE A 99 1.44 8.88 10.86
CA PHE A 99 0.22 8.58 11.62
C PHE A 99 -0.24 9.74 12.50
N SER A 100 0.66 10.56 13.03
CA SER A 100 0.29 11.72 13.87
C SER A 100 -0.10 12.96 13.08
N SER A 101 0.45 13.13 11.87
CA SER A 101 0.46 14.41 11.16
C SER A 101 -0.18 14.40 9.78
N TRP A 102 -0.54 13.24 9.23
CA TRP A 102 -1.16 13.17 7.89
C TRP A 102 -2.49 13.92 7.85
N PRO A 103 -2.70 14.85 6.90
CA PRO A 103 -3.83 15.77 6.97
C PRO A 103 -5.16 15.22 6.47
N THR A 104 -5.18 14.04 5.84
CA THR A 104 -6.41 13.38 5.34
C THR A 104 -6.65 12.05 6.04
N ASP A 105 -7.76 11.37 5.74
CA ASP A 105 -8.07 10.09 6.35
C ASP A 105 -7.03 9.02 6.01
N ILE A 106 -6.75 8.15 6.98
CA ILE A 106 -5.86 7.00 6.83
C ILE A 106 -6.67 5.71 6.98
N VAL A 107 -6.51 4.81 6.00
CA VAL A 107 -7.00 3.44 6.09
C VAL A 107 -5.82 2.48 6.12
N VAL A 108 -5.68 1.74 7.20
CA VAL A 108 -4.61 0.76 7.38
C VAL A 108 -5.06 -0.60 6.85
N THR A 109 -4.20 -1.25 6.10
CA THR A 109 -4.30 -2.68 5.78
C THR A 109 -3.29 -3.42 6.64
N PRO A 110 -3.71 -3.93 7.81
CA PRO A 110 -2.78 -4.46 8.79
C PRO A 110 -2.18 -5.80 8.33
N PHE A 111 -1.03 -6.16 8.91
CA PHE A 111 -0.28 -7.37 8.59
C PHE A 111 -1.15 -8.63 8.58
N GLU A 112 -1.96 -8.83 9.63
CA GLU A 112 -2.80 -10.02 9.78
C GLU A 112 -3.86 -10.16 8.67
N LEU A 113 -4.29 -9.07 8.05
CA LEU A 113 -5.24 -9.11 6.95
C LEU A 113 -4.65 -9.85 5.74
N GLY A 114 -3.48 -9.42 5.27
CA GLY A 114 -2.82 -10.04 4.12
C GLY A 114 -2.20 -11.40 4.45
N GLN A 115 -1.72 -11.58 5.69
CA GLN A 115 -1.20 -12.86 6.17
C GLN A 115 -2.27 -13.96 6.16
N ASN A 116 -3.51 -13.62 6.46
CA ASN A 116 -4.63 -14.56 6.48
C ASN A 116 -5.34 -14.72 5.12
N ALA A 117 -5.02 -13.86 4.15
CA ALA A 117 -5.53 -13.90 2.78
C ALA A 117 -4.39 -14.25 1.81
N GLN A 118 -4.07 -15.53 1.67
CA GLN A 118 -2.94 -15.98 0.87
C GLN A 118 -3.37 -16.37 -0.55
N LEU A 119 -2.65 -15.89 -1.55
CA LEU A 119 -2.76 -16.34 -2.92
C LEU A 119 -2.16 -17.75 -3.01
N PRO A 120 -2.93 -18.78 -3.41
CA PRO A 120 -2.44 -20.15 -3.42
C PRO A 120 -1.27 -20.36 -4.38
N ALA A 121 -0.30 -21.17 -3.99
CA ALA A 121 0.81 -21.59 -4.86
C ALA A 121 0.33 -22.22 -6.18
N ALA A 122 -0.82 -22.88 -6.18
CA ALA A 122 -1.46 -23.43 -7.37
C ALA A 122 -1.76 -22.33 -8.40
N CYS A 123 -2.23 -21.16 -7.97
CA CYS A 123 -2.44 -20.01 -8.87
C CYS A 123 -1.14 -19.64 -9.60
N LEU A 124 -0.02 -19.57 -8.87
CA LEU A 124 1.27 -19.20 -9.44
C LEU A 124 1.82 -20.25 -10.40
N ARG A 125 1.42 -21.53 -10.25
CA ARG A 125 1.84 -22.63 -11.13
C ARG A 125 0.96 -22.79 -12.37
N GLU A 126 -0.33 -22.53 -12.25
CA GLU A 126 -1.34 -23.01 -13.21
C GLU A 126 -2.00 -21.89 -14.00
N ASP A 127 -2.25 -20.72 -13.35
CA ASP A 127 -3.12 -19.69 -13.96
C ASP A 127 -2.38 -18.76 -14.95
N PHE A 128 -1.07 -18.91 -15.10
CA PHE A 128 -0.23 -18.13 -16.01
C PHE A 128 0.20 -18.89 -17.25
N GLY A 129 -0.45 -20.00 -17.59
CA GLY A 129 -0.12 -20.86 -18.73
C GLY A 129 -0.19 -20.16 -20.12
N TRP A 130 -0.66 -18.91 -20.17
CA TRP A 130 -0.69 -18.09 -21.36
C TRP A 130 0.66 -17.42 -21.70
N THR A 131 1.66 -17.51 -20.83
CA THR A 131 3.01 -16.96 -21.05
C THR A 131 4.07 -17.85 -20.42
N GLU A 132 5.22 -17.94 -21.06
CA GLU A 132 6.39 -18.65 -20.53
C GLU A 132 7.09 -17.84 -19.43
N HIS A 133 7.12 -16.52 -19.58
CA HIS A 133 7.75 -15.58 -18.63
C HIS A 133 6.76 -14.53 -18.17
N HIS A 134 6.73 -14.31 -16.86
CA HIS A 134 5.92 -13.26 -16.25
C HIS A 134 6.72 -12.60 -15.10
N PRO A 135 6.84 -11.26 -15.05
CA PRO A 135 7.73 -10.59 -14.09
C PRO A 135 7.37 -10.91 -12.62
N VAL A 136 6.09 -11.11 -12.32
CA VAL A 136 5.65 -11.51 -10.96
C VAL A 136 6.14 -12.92 -10.64
N LEU A 137 5.97 -13.89 -11.54
CA LEU A 137 6.38 -15.28 -11.31
C LEU A 137 7.89 -15.41 -11.21
N ASP A 138 8.61 -14.78 -12.13
CA ASP A 138 10.07 -14.82 -12.15
C ASP A 138 10.65 -14.07 -10.93
N GLY A 139 10.01 -12.97 -10.51
CA GLY A 139 10.38 -12.26 -9.29
C GLY A 139 10.17 -13.09 -8.03
N ILE A 140 9.06 -13.81 -7.92
CA ILE A 140 8.80 -14.72 -6.80
C ILE A 140 9.83 -15.85 -6.76
N LYS A 141 10.16 -16.46 -7.90
CA LYS A 141 11.20 -17.49 -7.98
C LYS A 141 12.57 -16.98 -7.56
N VAL A 142 12.93 -15.77 -7.97
CA VAL A 142 14.22 -15.16 -7.57
C VAL A 142 14.25 -14.87 -6.08
N ALA A 143 13.16 -14.35 -5.52
CA ALA A 143 13.10 -13.95 -4.12
C ALA A 143 13.00 -15.15 -3.15
N TRP A 144 12.30 -16.23 -3.55
CA TRP A 144 11.90 -17.30 -2.63
C TRP A 144 12.36 -18.70 -3.06
N GLY A 145 12.92 -18.85 -4.25
CA GLY A 145 13.36 -20.14 -4.81
C GLY A 145 12.24 -21.02 -5.36
N GLU A 146 11.02 -20.91 -4.81
CA GLU A 146 9.87 -21.74 -5.20
C GLU A 146 8.54 -20.98 -5.11
N TYR A 147 7.48 -21.54 -5.71
CA TYR A 147 6.12 -21.07 -5.53
C TYR A 147 5.51 -21.67 -4.25
N ARG A 148 5.10 -20.81 -3.35
CA ARG A 148 4.38 -21.12 -2.13
C ARG A 148 3.13 -20.27 -2.03
N ASP A 149 2.26 -20.53 -1.07
CA ASP A 149 1.16 -19.64 -0.75
C ASP A 149 1.73 -18.27 -0.37
N TYR A 150 1.25 -17.23 -1.03
CA TYR A 150 1.83 -15.89 -0.94
C TYR A 150 0.87 -14.93 -0.25
N PRO A 151 1.23 -14.37 0.91
CA PRO A 151 0.42 -13.37 1.58
C PRO A 151 0.17 -12.13 0.70
N THR A 152 -1.04 -11.62 0.77
CA THR A 152 -1.50 -10.56 -0.14
C THR A 152 -1.41 -9.16 0.47
N TRP A 153 -0.48 -8.92 1.39
CA TRP A 153 -0.35 -7.69 2.18
C TRP A 153 -0.59 -6.42 1.36
N ASP A 154 0.24 -6.19 0.34
CA ASP A 154 0.23 -4.98 -0.48
C ASP A 154 -0.99 -4.91 -1.40
N MET A 155 -1.40 -6.08 -1.90
CA MET A 155 -2.53 -6.21 -2.82
C MET A 155 -3.84 -5.79 -2.16
N THR A 156 -4.01 -6.04 -0.85
CA THR A 156 -5.22 -5.64 -0.11
C THR A 156 -5.40 -4.13 -0.12
N GLY A 157 -4.32 -3.37 0.06
CA GLY A 157 -4.35 -1.91 0.02
C GLY A 157 -4.70 -1.35 -1.36
N VAL A 158 -4.10 -1.91 -2.40
CA VAL A 158 -4.39 -1.51 -3.79
C VAL A 158 -5.85 -1.83 -4.15
N LEU A 159 -6.32 -3.02 -3.80
CA LEU A 159 -7.70 -3.42 -4.09
C LEU A 159 -8.71 -2.52 -3.39
N TYR A 160 -8.50 -2.24 -2.10
CA TYR A 160 -9.37 -1.32 -1.36
C TYR A 160 -9.37 0.09 -1.97
N ALA A 161 -8.22 0.61 -2.35
CA ALA A 161 -8.13 1.94 -2.96
C ALA A 161 -8.92 2.07 -4.27
N VAL A 162 -9.05 0.98 -5.02
CA VAL A 162 -9.74 0.94 -6.33
C VAL A 162 -11.22 0.58 -6.19
N GLU A 163 -11.56 -0.40 -5.37
CA GLU A 163 -12.91 -0.98 -5.30
C GLU A 163 -13.64 -0.71 -3.96
N GLY A 164 -12.98 -0.08 -3.00
CA GLY A 164 -13.53 0.07 -1.64
C GLY A 164 -13.66 -1.27 -0.93
N CYS A 165 -14.66 -1.41 -0.09
CA CYS A 165 -14.90 -2.68 0.62
C CYS A 165 -15.38 -3.81 -0.31
N ALA A 166 -16.23 -3.51 -1.26
CA ALA A 166 -16.77 -4.40 -2.33
C ALA A 166 -17.13 -5.83 -1.88
N GLY A 167 -17.50 -6.01 -0.61
CA GLY A 167 -17.80 -7.32 -0.01
C GLY A 167 -16.58 -8.12 0.47
N TYR A 168 -15.36 -7.64 0.21
CA TYR A 168 -14.11 -8.29 0.64
C TYR A 168 -13.66 -7.83 2.02
N PHE A 169 -14.00 -6.61 2.39
CA PHE A 169 -13.52 -5.96 3.60
C PHE A 169 -14.63 -5.37 4.43
N THR A 170 -14.36 -5.22 5.70
CA THR A 170 -15.11 -4.40 6.64
C THR A 170 -14.17 -3.36 7.22
N LEU A 171 -14.61 -2.11 7.31
CA LEU A 171 -13.87 -1.05 7.98
C LEU A 171 -14.15 -1.08 9.49
N SER A 172 -13.11 -0.83 10.29
CA SER A 172 -13.29 -0.54 11.72
C SER A 172 -14.16 0.70 11.96
N ALA A 173 -14.60 0.93 13.18
CA ALA A 173 -15.03 2.25 13.62
C ALA A 173 -13.94 3.30 13.33
N PRO A 174 -14.25 4.60 13.28
CA PRO A 174 -13.24 5.66 13.31
C PRO A 174 -12.41 5.56 14.59
N GLY A 175 -11.15 5.97 14.52
CA GLY A 175 -10.26 5.92 15.66
C GLY A 175 -8.92 6.61 15.39
N THR A 176 -8.00 6.39 16.31
CA THR A 176 -6.63 6.85 16.22
C THR A 176 -5.69 5.65 16.31
N ILE A 177 -4.77 5.53 15.35
CA ILE A 177 -3.67 4.57 15.40
C ILE A 177 -2.41 5.33 15.78
N THR A 178 -1.71 4.81 16.78
CA THR A 178 -0.42 5.34 17.24
C THR A 178 0.66 4.30 17.01
N VAL A 179 1.88 4.79 16.78
CA VAL A 179 3.09 3.95 16.65
C VAL A 179 3.96 4.19 17.88
N THR A 180 4.28 3.12 18.62
CA THR A 180 5.12 3.22 19.81
C THR A 180 6.60 3.44 19.45
N PRO A 181 7.44 3.88 20.39
CA PRO A 181 8.90 3.97 20.17
C PRO A 181 9.54 2.63 19.79
N GLU A 182 8.93 1.51 20.17
CA GLU A 182 9.38 0.15 19.87
C GLU A 182 8.93 -0.35 18.48
N GLY A 183 8.04 0.40 17.79
CA GLY A 183 7.50 0.07 16.47
C GLY A 183 6.27 -0.85 16.51
N CYS A 184 5.54 -0.87 17.62
CA CYS A 184 4.22 -1.50 17.70
C CYS A 184 3.12 -0.50 17.30
N THR A 185 1.96 -0.99 16.87
CA THR A 185 0.82 -0.16 16.51
C THR A 185 -0.36 -0.42 17.44
N HIS A 186 -0.99 0.66 17.91
CA HIS A 186 -2.15 0.58 18.80
C HIS A 186 -3.30 1.37 18.21
N TYR A 187 -4.47 0.77 18.17
CA TYR A 187 -5.71 1.42 17.75
C TYR A 187 -6.60 1.71 18.95
N VAL A 188 -7.11 2.93 19.00
CA VAL A 188 -8.14 3.34 19.96
C VAL A 188 -9.33 3.90 19.19
N ALA A 189 -10.52 3.38 19.46
CA ALA A 189 -11.75 3.89 18.84
C ALA A 189 -12.04 5.31 19.33
N ASP A 190 -12.30 6.21 18.38
CA ASP A 190 -12.61 7.62 18.61
C ASP A 190 -13.50 8.13 17.49
N SER A 191 -14.69 8.59 17.80
CA SER A 191 -15.67 9.07 16.80
C SER A 191 -15.15 10.26 15.98
N GLN A 192 -14.18 11.00 16.48
CA GLN A 192 -13.52 12.12 15.78
C GLN A 192 -12.21 11.71 15.12
N GLY A 193 -11.77 10.47 15.33
CA GLY A 193 -10.56 9.91 14.74
C GLY A 193 -10.67 9.76 13.23
N ARG A 194 -9.56 9.95 12.53
CA ARG A 194 -9.47 9.85 11.07
C ARG A 194 -8.76 8.61 10.58
N HIS A 195 -8.48 7.67 11.48
CA HIS A 195 -7.88 6.39 11.13
C HIS A 195 -8.91 5.28 11.19
N ARG A 196 -8.82 4.38 10.24
CA ARG A 196 -9.56 3.12 10.21
C ARG A 196 -8.62 2.01 9.78
N TYR A 197 -8.99 0.78 10.03
CA TYR A 197 -8.29 -0.37 9.46
C TYR A 197 -9.27 -1.35 8.83
N LEU A 198 -8.75 -2.14 7.89
CA LEU A 198 -9.53 -3.17 7.20
C LEU A 198 -9.51 -4.47 7.99
N MET A 199 -10.65 -5.12 7.97
CA MET A 199 -10.89 -6.47 8.48
C MET A 199 -11.52 -7.33 7.39
N SER A 200 -11.39 -8.65 7.50
CA SER A 200 -12.14 -9.59 6.68
C SER A 200 -12.48 -10.83 7.49
N ASP A 201 -13.71 -11.30 7.38
CA ASP A 201 -14.11 -12.60 7.90
C ASP A 201 -13.69 -13.74 6.96
N HIS A 202 -14.03 -14.98 7.33
CA HIS A 202 -13.64 -16.15 6.54
C HIS A 202 -14.25 -16.15 5.13
N ASN A 203 -15.50 -15.73 4.96
CA ASN A 203 -16.16 -15.71 3.67
C ASN A 203 -15.65 -14.57 2.80
N GLN A 204 -15.44 -13.40 3.39
CA GLN A 204 -14.81 -12.26 2.72
C GLN A 204 -13.43 -12.61 2.21
N ARG A 205 -12.59 -13.31 3.01
CA ARG A 205 -11.25 -13.76 2.58
C ARG A 205 -11.29 -14.72 1.39
N LYS A 206 -12.25 -15.65 1.34
CA LYS A 206 -12.42 -16.53 0.17
C LYS A 206 -12.71 -15.74 -1.09
N LEU A 207 -13.66 -14.80 -1.03
CA LEU A 207 -14.01 -13.93 -2.15
C LEU A 207 -12.83 -13.05 -2.57
N LEU A 208 -12.11 -12.49 -1.59
CA LEU A 208 -10.92 -11.67 -1.78
C LEU A 208 -9.83 -12.44 -2.57
N VAL A 209 -9.46 -13.62 -2.08
CA VAL A 209 -8.41 -14.45 -2.70
C VAL A 209 -8.81 -14.88 -4.11
N GLU A 210 -10.06 -15.30 -4.31
CA GLU A 210 -10.56 -15.66 -5.64
C GLU A 210 -10.52 -14.48 -6.61
N HIS A 211 -10.93 -13.29 -6.16
CA HIS A 211 -10.87 -12.09 -6.99
C HIS A 211 -9.43 -11.71 -7.32
N MET A 212 -8.53 -11.71 -6.35
CA MET A 212 -7.11 -11.43 -6.57
C MET A 212 -6.47 -12.43 -7.52
N ARG A 213 -6.77 -13.73 -7.36
CA ARG A 213 -6.33 -14.78 -8.27
C ARG A 213 -6.67 -14.46 -9.74
N ARG A 214 -7.94 -14.08 -9.99
CA ARG A 214 -8.39 -13.70 -11.33
C ARG A 214 -7.72 -12.44 -11.86
N MET A 215 -7.44 -11.47 -10.99
CA MET A 215 -6.85 -10.20 -11.39
C MET A 215 -5.36 -10.34 -11.72
N VAL A 216 -4.58 -11.03 -10.89
CA VAL A 216 -3.12 -11.14 -11.07
C VAL A 216 -2.74 -12.05 -12.23
N SER A 217 -3.56 -13.10 -12.52
CA SER A 217 -3.29 -14.05 -13.60
C SER A 217 -3.90 -13.63 -14.94
N ARG A 218 -4.58 -12.50 -14.99
CA ARG A 218 -5.28 -12.05 -16.18
C ARG A 218 -4.31 -11.70 -17.31
N LYS A 219 -4.52 -12.32 -18.48
CA LYS A 219 -3.79 -11.96 -19.68
C LYS A 219 -4.00 -10.48 -20.03
N PRO A 220 -2.93 -9.70 -20.27
CA PRO A 220 -3.06 -8.32 -20.70
C PRO A 220 -3.91 -8.21 -21.97
N LYS A 221 -4.77 -7.19 -22.03
CA LYS A 221 -5.48 -6.87 -23.27
C LYS A 221 -4.45 -6.31 -24.25
N ASN A 222 -4.36 -6.87 -25.46
CA ASN A 222 -3.57 -6.25 -26.51
C ASN A 222 -4.16 -4.83 -26.73
N LYS A 223 -3.32 -3.82 -26.55
CA LYS A 223 -3.65 -2.49 -27.06
C LYS A 223 -3.48 -2.56 -28.58
N ASN A 224 -4.59 -2.69 -29.31
CA ASN A 224 -4.61 -2.40 -30.74
C ASN A 224 -4.27 -0.92 -30.96
#